data_2bbc1e403948d652b10d1216c56bf949
#
_entry.id   2bbc1e403948d652b10d1216c56bf949
#
_cell.length_a   1.000
_cell.length_b   1.000
_cell.length_c   1.000
_cell.angle_alpha   90.00
_cell.angle_beta   90.00
_cell.angle_gamma   90.00
#
_symmetry.space_group_name_H-M   'P 1'
#
loop_
_entity.id
_entity.type
_entity.pdbx_description
1 polymer ?
#
loop_
_entity_poly.entity_id
_entity_poly.type
_entity_poly.pdbx_seq_one_letter_code
_entity_poly.pdbx_strand_id
1 'polypeptide(L)'
;MGAVTTPTPTLPLAEGGGRAYTRYASLAGRLVFISGGSSGIGAELVRAFAGQGARVAFCGTRPDGGQALIDELVAAGHAAPSYVACDVRDVVAYQALLASLIAEQGPVQVLVNNAGRDDRHRMEDVTPAFWDDRMALNLKHYFFAIQAVAAGMAAAGGGAVINMGSVSWMRGRPHLVGYTTAKAGILGLTRTLARELGPRNIRVNAVVPGAIVTERQTTLHRDAAADQGFLDAQCLKIRLDSAHVARAALFLASDDSDGMTGQHVLVDAGIAQQSVIS
;
A
#
# COMPACT_ATOMS: atom_id res chain seq x y z
N MET A 1 -3.57 23.07 41.73
CA MET A 1 -4.19 21.99 40.95
C MET A 1 -3.04 21.15 40.40
N GLY A 2 -2.77 19.99 41.04
CA GLY A 2 -1.67 19.13 40.65
C GLY A 2 -2.03 18.34 39.35
N ALA A 3 -1.13 18.36 38.37
CA ALA A 3 -1.26 17.58 37.17
C ALA A 3 -1.24 16.08 37.54
N VAL A 4 -2.32 15.39 37.29
CA VAL A 4 -2.38 13.92 37.41
C VAL A 4 -1.61 13.34 36.23
N THR A 5 -0.31 13.08 36.44
CA THR A 5 0.46 12.27 35.51
C THR A 5 0.11 10.80 35.74
N THR A 6 -0.89 10.31 35.03
CA THR A 6 -1.08 8.87 34.88
C THR A 6 0.07 8.30 34.04
N PRO A 7 0.84 7.33 34.53
CA PRO A 7 1.85 6.70 33.69
C PRO A 7 1.15 6.01 32.53
N THR A 8 1.49 6.43 31.31
CA THR A 8 1.02 5.76 30.09
C THR A 8 1.51 4.32 30.13
N PRO A 9 0.62 3.31 30.12
CA PRO A 9 1.08 1.93 30.03
C PRO A 9 1.82 1.77 28.71
N THR A 10 3.12 1.54 28.77
CA THR A 10 3.87 1.02 27.63
C THR A 10 3.34 -0.37 27.37
N LEU A 11 2.36 -0.48 26.48
CA LEU A 11 2.03 -1.77 25.90
C LEU A 11 3.31 -2.27 25.22
N PRO A 12 3.80 -3.47 25.60
CA PRO A 12 4.97 -4.01 24.93
C PRO A 12 4.66 -4.01 23.45
N LEU A 13 5.61 -3.50 22.65
CA LEU A 13 5.62 -3.70 21.22
C LEU A 13 5.35 -5.18 21.02
N ALA A 14 4.32 -5.53 20.29
CA ALA A 14 4.25 -6.87 19.76
C ALA A 14 5.49 -6.97 18.84
N GLU A 15 6.56 -7.54 19.42
CA GLU A 15 7.67 -8.03 18.61
C GLU A 15 7.00 -8.82 17.50
N GLY A 16 7.42 -8.62 16.22
CA GLY A 16 6.83 -9.15 14.99
C GLY A 16 6.45 -10.64 14.95
N GLY A 17 5.82 -11.09 16.00
CA GLY A 17 5.23 -12.39 16.29
C GLY A 17 3.75 -12.35 15.94
N GLY A 18 3.47 -12.48 14.68
CA GLY A 18 2.37 -13.16 14.10
C GLY A 18 1.02 -13.08 14.81
N ARG A 19 0.36 -11.90 14.94
CA ARG A 19 -1.10 -11.96 15.00
C ARG A 19 -1.57 -12.47 13.65
N ALA A 20 -2.10 -13.68 13.63
CA ALA A 20 -2.67 -14.26 12.42
C ALA A 20 -3.65 -13.27 11.75
N TYR A 21 -3.62 -13.22 10.45
CA TYR A 21 -4.61 -12.45 9.68
C TYR A 21 -5.99 -13.11 9.81
N THR A 22 -7.03 -12.27 9.85
CA THR A 22 -8.40 -12.75 9.64
C THR A 22 -8.47 -13.45 8.28
N ARG A 23 -9.16 -14.59 8.24
CA ARG A 23 -9.33 -15.35 7.02
C ARG A 23 -10.56 -14.87 6.29
N TYR A 24 -10.36 -14.43 5.05
CA TYR A 24 -11.41 -14.01 4.13
C TYR A 24 -11.56 -15.08 3.05
N ALA A 25 -12.58 -15.93 3.16
CA ALA A 25 -12.78 -17.05 2.23
C ALA A 25 -12.89 -16.59 0.77
N SER A 26 -13.44 -15.40 0.55
CA SER A 26 -13.60 -14.80 -0.78
C SER A 26 -12.27 -14.46 -1.48
N LEU A 27 -11.14 -14.44 -0.79
CA LEU A 27 -9.82 -14.17 -1.38
C LEU A 27 -9.15 -15.44 -1.92
N ALA A 28 -9.57 -16.62 -1.48
CA ALA A 28 -8.97 -17.88 -1.92
C ALA A 28 -9.13 -18.06 -3.45
N GLY A 29 -8.04 -18.37 -4.13
CA GLY A 29 -7.99 -18.58 -5.58
C GLY A 29 -8.07 -17.32 -6.45
N ARG A 30 -8.38 -16.14 -5.89
CA ARG A 30 -8.38 -14.87 -6.66
C ARG A 30 -6.97 -14.53 -7.13
N LEU A 31 -6.85 -14.05 -8.37
CA LEU A 31 -5.59 -13.47 -8.85
C LEU A 31 -5.44 -12.05 -8.32
N VAL A 32 -4.40 -11.87 -7.51
CA VAL A 32 -4.03 -10.59 -6.88
C VAL A 32 -2.73 -10.09 -7.50
N PHE A 33 -2.73 -8.88 -8.03
CA PHE A 33 -1.50 -8.24 -8.49
C PHE A 33 -1.08 -7.08 -7.58
N ILE A 34 0.21 -7.05 -7.20
CA ILE A 34 0.77 -6.06 -6.26
C ILE A 34 1.98 -5.38 -6.88
N SER A 35 1.94 -4.07 -7.08
CA SER A 35 3.11 -3.31 -7.50
C SER A 35 4.02 -2.97 -6.30
N GLY A 36 5.35 -3.06 -6.49
CA GLY A 36 6.32 -2.81 -5.42
C GLY A 36 6.29 -3.87 -4.33
N GLY A 37 6.07 -5.14 -4.69
CA GLY A 37 5.90 -6.27 -3.76
C GLY A 37 7.20 -6.81 -3.16
N SER A 38 8.38 -6.37 -3.60
CA SER A 38 9.67 -6.97 -3.20
C SER A 38 10.25 -6.46 -1.87
N SER A 39 9.55 -5.57 -1.14
CA SER A 39 10.03 -5.06 0.16
C SER A 39 8.96 -4.29 0.94
N GLY A 40 9.23 -4.06 2.23
CA GLY A 40 8.43 -3.21 3.11
C GLY A 40 6.96 -3.58 3.14
N ILE A 41 6.07 -2.60 3.01
CA ILE A 41 4.61 -2.82 2.97
C ILE A 41 4.22 -3.78 1.86
N GLY A 42 4.84 -3.65 0.67
CA GLY A 42 4.52 -4.52 -0.47
C GLY A 42 4.83 -5.99 -0.22
N ALA A 43 5.98 -6.31 0.37
CA ALA A 43 6.32 -7.69 0.72
C ALA A 43 5.34 -8.28 1.74
N GLU A 44 4.93 -7.48 2.72
CA GLU A 44 3.93 -7.92 3.70
C GLU A 44 2.55 -8.15 3.07
N LEU A 45 2.17 -7.31 2.10
CA LEU A 45 0.95 -7.54 1.31
C LEU A 45 1.03 -8.86 0.54
N VAL A 46 2.18 -9.19 -0.10
CA VAL A 46 2.38 -10.46 -0.79
C VAL A 46 2.21 -11.63 0.18
N ARG A 47 2.83 -11.58 1.39
CA ARG A 47 2.66 -12.61 2.44
C ARG A 47 1.20 -12.74 2.87
N ALA A 48 0.56 -11.61 3.14
CA ALA A 48 -0.79 -11.58 3.62
C ALA A 48 -1.79 -12.19 2.62
N PHE A 49 -1.70 -11.84 1.34
CA PHE A 49 -2.57 -12.42 0.30
C PHE A 49 -2.25 -13.88 0.02
N ALA A 50 -0.97 -14.28 -0.01
CA ALA A 50 -0.58 -15.68 -0.12
C ALA A 50 -1.16 -16.51 1.04
N GLY A 51 -1.11 -15.98 2.27
CA GLY A 51 -1.72 -16.59 3.45
C GLY A 51 -3.25 -16.75 3.37
N GLN A 52 -3.95 -15.97 2.51
CA GLN A 52 -5.38 -16.18 2.23
C GLN A 52 -5.64 -17.29 1.21
N GLY A 53 -4.61 -17.89 0.61
CA GLY A 53 -4.74 -18.82 -0.50
C GLY A 53 -5.04 -18.15 -1.83
N ALA A 54 -4.75 -16.86 -1.96
CA ALA A 54 -4.83 -16.15 -3.23
C ALA A 54 -3.68 -16.55 -4.16
N ARG A 55 -3.89 -16.47 -5.47
CA ARG A 55 -2.82 -16.54 -6.48
C ARG A 55 -2.20 -15.15 -6.56
N VAL A 56 -0.96 -15.01 -6.10
CA VAL A 56 -0.31 -13.68 -6.02
C VAL A 56 0.70 -13.52 -7.13
N ALA A 57 0.60 -12.42 -7.86
CA ALA A 57 1.63 -11.92 -8.76
C ALA A 57 2.08 -10.53 -8.31
N PHE A 58 3.37 -10.23 -8.43
CA PHE A 58 3.88 -8.94 -8.01
C PHE A 58 5.08 -8.49 -8.85
N CYS A 59 5.33 -7.20 -8.85
CA CYS A 59 6.51 -6.63 -9.48
C CYS A 59 7.30 -5.72 -8.54
N GLY A 60 8.53 -5.44 -8.93
CA GLY A 60 9.41 -4.52 -8.22
C GLY A 60 10.75 -4.38 -8.94
N THR A 61 11.58 -3.46 -8.49
CA THR A 61 12.89 -3.19 -9.10
C THR A 61 14.05 -3.98 -8.48
N ARG A 62 13.78 -4.86 -7.51
CA ARG A 62 14.80 -5.65 -6.80
C ARG A 62 14.57 -7.15 -7.03
N PRO A 63 15.25 -7.76 -8.03
CA PRO A 63 15.08 -9.17 -8.35
C PRO A 63 15.37 -10.10 -7.17
N ASP A 64 16.49 -9.88 -6.46
CA ASP A 64 16.87 -10.71 -5.31
C ASP A 64 15.83 -10.69 -4.20
N GLY A 65 15.25 -9.51 -3.91
CA GLY A 65 14.18 -9.39 -2.91
C GLY A 65 12.88 -10.07 -3.35
N GLY A 66 12.59 -10.10 -4.65
CA GLY A 66 11.47 -10.83 -5.21
C GLY A 66 11.62 -12.34 -5.07
N GLN A 67 12.78 -12.87 -5.45
CA GLN A 67 13.07 -14.30 -5.35
C GLN A 67 13.11 -14.78 -3.90
N ALA A 68 13.78 -14.06 -3.02
CA ALA A 68 13.83 -14.40 -1.59
C ALA A 68 12.43 -14.51 -0.96
N LEU A 69 11.51 -13.62 -1.34
CA LEU A 69 10.13 -13.66 -0.86
C LEU A 69 9.35 -14.87 -1.40
N ILE A 70 9.59 -15.26 -2.66
CA ILE A 70 9.01 -16.49 -3.23
C ILE A 70 9.49 -17.71 -2.44
N ASP A 71 10.80 -17.83 -2.23
CA ASP A 71 11.42 -18.95 -1.53
C ASP A 71 10.89 -19.07 -0.09
N GLU A 72 10.76 -17.94 0.61
CA GLU A 72 10.17 -17.85 1.95
C GLU A 72 8.73 -18.42 1.97
N LEU A 73 7.90 -17.98 1.03
CA LEU A 73 6.48 -18.37 0.97
C LEU A 73 6.31 -19.84 0.59
N VAL A 74 7.12 -20.34 -0.33
CA VAL A 74 7.14 -21.78 -0.70
C VAL A 74 7.58 -22.62 0.48
N ALA A 75 8.63 -22.21 1.21
CA ALA A 75 9.09 -22.90 2.42
C ALA A 75 8.03 -22.90 3.53
N ALA A 76 7.18 -21.87 3.60
CA ALA A 76 6.03 -21.79 4.50
C ALA A 76 4.81 -22.59 4.03
N GLY A 77 4.88 -23.28 2.89
CA GLY A 77 3.81 -24.13 2.36
C GLY A 77 2.74 -23.40 1.54
N HIS A 78 3.00 -22.14 1.15
CA HIS A 78 2.11 -21.39 0.26
C HIS A 78 2.40 -21.69 -1.22
N ALA A 79 1.41 -21.46 -2.09
CA ALA A 79 1.63 -21.48 -3.53
C ALA A 79 2.68 -20.39 -3.91
N ALA A 80 3.59 -20.76 -4.82
CA ALA A 80 4.63 -19.85 -5.27
C ALA A 80 4.02 -18.61 -5.96
N PRO A 81 4.26 -17.38 -5.46
CA PRO A 81 3.85 -16.17 -6.18
C PRO A 81 4.67 -15.98 -7.47
N SER A 82 4.08 -15.31 -8.45
CA SER A 82 4.80 -14.90 -9.66
C SER A 82 5.47 -13.54 -9.45
N TYR A 83 6.76 -13.42 -9.75
CA TYR A 83 7.49 -12.15 -9.69
C TYR A 83 8.03 -11.75 -11.06
N VAL A 84 7.91 -10.46 -11.39
CA VAL A 84 8.54 -9.88 -12.58
C VAL A 84 9.26 -8.59 -12.19
N ALA A 85 10.54 -8.48 -12.56
CA ALA A 85 11.28 -7.24 -12.40
C ALA A 85 10.70 -6.17 -13.35
N CYS A 86 10.21 -5.06 -12.79
CA CYS A 86 9.61 -3.98 -13.56
C CYS A 86 9.72 -2.64 -12.83
N ASP A 87 10.11 -1.61 -13.56
CA ASP A 87 10.00 -0.23 -13.10
C ASP A 87 8.66 0.34 -13.55
N VAL A 88 7.78 0.60 -12.61
CA VAL A 88 6.42 1.11 -12.88
C VAL A 88 6.39 2.51 -13.53
N ARG A 89 7.54 3.22 -13.58
CA ARG A 89 7.66 4.51 -14.29
C ARG A 89 7.61 4.32 -15.79
N ASP A 90 8.10 3.19 -16.30
CA ASP A 90 7.90 2.78 -17.68
C ASP A 90 6.49 2.18 -17.82
N VAL A 91 5.54 3.06 -18.14
CA VAL A 91 4.13 2.67 -18.26
C VAL A 91 3.90 1.65 -19.37
N VAL A 92 4.66 1.72 -20.47
CA VAL A 92 4.50 0.79 -21.61
C VAL A 92 4.93 -0.61 -21.18
N ALA A 93 6.12 -0.75 -20.59
CA ALA A 93 6.61 -2.03 -20.07
C ALA A 93 5.68 -2.56 -18.96
N TYR A 94 5.18 -1.68 -18.09
CA TYR A 94 4.29 -2.07 -17.01
C TYR A 94 2.93 -2.57 -17.50
N GLN A 95 2.33 -1.93 -18.50
CA GLN A 95 1.08 -2.42 -19.12
C GLN A 95 1.30 -3.72 -19.90
N ALA A 96 2.44 -3.87 -20.60
CA ALA A 96 2.79 -5.12 -21.27
C ALA A 96 2.93 -6.28 -20.27
N LEU A 97 3.55 -6.05 -19.11
CA LEU A 97 3.62 -7.03 -18.02
C LEU A 97 2.23 -7.47 -17.58
N LEU A 98 1.32 -6.51 -17.31
CA LEU A 98 -0.05 -6.82 -16.89
C LEU A 98 -0.82 -7.59 -17.96
N ALA A 99 -0.63 -7.23 -19.23
CA ALA A 99 -1.25 -7.94 -20.36
C ALA A 99 -0.76 -9.40 -20.46
N SER A 100 0.55 -9.65 -20.32
CA SER A 100 1.12 -11.00 -20.30
C SER A 100 0.59 -11.81 -19.12
N LEU A 101 0.57 -11.24 -17.93
CA LEU A 101 0.02 -11.87 -16.73
C LEU A 101 -1.45 -12.28 -16.92
N ILE A 102 -2.27 -11.38 -17.50
CA ILE A 102 -3.68 -11.67 -17.77
C ILE A 102 -3.85 -12.76 -18.81
N ALA A 103 -3.02 -12.79 -19.86
CA ALA A 103 -3.05 -13.83 -20.88
C ALA A 103 -2.68 -15.21 -20.31
N GLU A 104 -1.73 -15.27 -19.39
CA GLU A 104 -1.22 -16.51 -18.81
C GLU A 104 -2.08 -17.02 -17.64
N GLN A 105 -2.57 -16.12 -16.80
CA GLN A 105 -3.20 -16.48 -15.53
C GLN A 105 -4.69 -16.11 -15.41
N GLY A 106 -5.22 -15.44 -16.41
CA GLY A 106 -6.58 -14.93 -16.38
C GLY A 106 -6.71 -13.54 -15.75
N PRO A 107 -7.93 -13.03 -15.57
CA PRO A 107 -8.18 -11.66 -15.12
C PRO A 107 -7.68 -11.42 -13.70
N VAL A 108 -7.02 -10.28 -13.50
CA VAL A 108 -6.68 -9.76 -12.16
C VAL A 108 -7.98 -9.35 -11.47
N GLN A 109 -8.28 -9.97 -10.34
CA GLN A 109 -9.51 -9.70 -9.55
C GLN A 109 -9.26 -8.74 -8.39
N VAL A 110 -7.99 -8.64 -7.93
CA VAL A 110 -7.56 -7.65 -6.95
C VAL A 110 -6.29 -6.98 -7.44
N LEU A 111 -6.32 -5.66 -7.57
CA LEU A 111 -5.15 -4.84 -7.90
C LEU A 111 -4.72 -4.03 -6.68
N VAL A 112 -3.47 -4.18 -6.24
CA VAL A 112 -2.89 -3.35 -5.19
C VAL A 112 -1.80 -2.46 -5.77
N ASN A 113 -2.10 -1.20 -5.98
CA ASN A 113 -1.17 -0.16 -6.37
C ASN A 113 -0.39 0.31 -5.13
N ASN A 114 0.80 -0.24 -4.92
CA ASN A 114 1.61 0.03 -3.73
C ASN A 114 2.96 0.70 -4.05
N ALA A 115 3.55 0.46 -5.21
CA ALA A 115 4.83 1.05 -5.57
C ALA A 115 4.85 2.57 -5.35
N GLY A 116 5.92 3.05 -4.73
CA GLY A 116 6.10 4.46 -4.43
C GLY A 116 7.28 4.70 -3.50
N ARG A 117 7.79 5.94 -3.44
CA ARG A 117 8.95 6.28 -2.63
C ARG A 117 8.93 7.74 -2.19
N ASP A 118 9.20 7.97 -0.92
CA ASP A 118 9.22 9.26 -0.23
C ASP A 118 10.62 9.89 -0.19
N ASP A 119 11.25 10.06 -1.34
CA ASP A 119 12.58 10.69 -1.41
C ASP A 119 12.49 12.15 -0.98
N ARG A 120 13.27 12.49 0.04
CA ARG A 120 13.33 13.85 0.57
C ARG A 120 14.15 14.75 -0.34
N HIS A 121 13.70 16.00 -0.48
CA HIS A 121 14.36 17.02 -1.29
C HIS A 121 14.02 18.43 -0.78
N ARG A 122 14.88 19.40 -1.03
CA ARG A 122 14.58 20.79 -0.79
C ARG A 122 13.73 21.31 -1.95
N MET A 123 12.90 22.31 -1.70
CA MET A 123 12.04 22.90 -2.74
C MET A 123 12.90 23.49 -3.89
N GLU A 124 14.01 24.13 -3.54
CA GLU A 124 14.91 24.79 -4.49
C GLU A 124 15.62 23.82 -5.43
N ASP A 125 15.78 22.56 -5.02
CA ASP A 125 16.48 21.53 -5.79
C ASP A 125 15.54 20.79 -6.77
N VAL A 126 14.24 21.08 -6.76
CA VAL A 126 13.25 20.40 -7.62
C VAL A 126 13.34 20.92 -9.04
N THR A 127 13.78 20.07 -9.95
CA THR A 127 13.75 20.31 -11.39
C THR A 127 12.45 19.75 -12.02
N PRO A 128 12.05 20.20 -13.22
CA PRO A 128 10.92 19.57 -13.94
C PRO A 128 11.10 18.06 -14.11
N ALA A 129 12.28 17.59 -14.47
CA ALA A 129 12.55 16.15 -14.64
C ALA A 129 12.42 15.37 -13.31
N PHE A 130 12.88 15.93 -12.18
CA PHE A 130 12.67 15.34 -10.87
C PHE A 130 11.17 15.28 -10.52
N TRP A 131 10.45 16.37 -10.79
CA TRP A 131 9.00 16.42 -10.57
C TRP A 131 8.26 15.34 -11.35
N ASP A 132 8.54 15.24 -12.67
CA ASP A 132 7.91 14.25 -13.55
C ASP A 132 8.20 12.82 -13.11
N ASP A 133 9.44 12.55 -12.70
CA ASP A 133 9.83 11.26 -12.13
C ASP A 133 9.06 10.94 -10.84
N ARG A 134 8.88 11.91 -9.94
CA ARG A 134 8.09 11.70 -8.71
C ARG A 134 6.62 11.44 -9.00
N MET A 135 6.04 12.12 -9.97
CA MET A 135 4.66 11.87 -10.41
C MET A 135 4.55 10.51 -11.09
N ALA A 136 5.49 10.14 -11.93
CA ALA A 136 5.53 8.82 -12.58
C ALA A 136 5.58 7.69 -11.55
N LEU A 137 6.47 7.80 -10.54
CA LEU A 137 6.67 6.78 -9.52
C LEU A 137 5.54 6.69 -8.49
N ASN A 138 4.88 7.81 -8.13
CA ASN A 138 3.99 7.83 -6.97
C ASN A 138 2.50 8.00 -7.32
N LEU A 139 2.16 8.24 -8.60
CA LEU A 139 0.77 8.47 -9.04
C LEU A 139 0.45 7.90 -10.42
N LYS A 140 1.22 8.25 -11.46
CA LYS A 140 0.89 7.98 -12.86
C LYS A 140 0.61 6.50 -13.11
N HIS A 141 1.48 5.62 -12.66
CA HIS A 141 1.35 4.18 -12.88
C HIS A 141 0.08 3.58 -12.27
N TYR A 142 -0.51 4.18 -11.23
CA TYR A 142 -1.76 3.71 -10.61
C TYR A 142 -2.90 3.73 -11.61
N PHE A 143 -3.05 4.86 -12.32
CA PHE A 143 -4.08 4.99 -13.34
C PHE A 143 -3.91 3.95 -14.45
N PHE A 144 -2.71 3.82 -14.98
CA PHE A 144 -2.44 2.92 -16.11
C PHE A 144 -2.54 1.44 -15.74
N ALA A 145 -2.23 1.06 -14.51
CA ALA A 145 -2.50 -0.28 -14.01
C ALA A 145 -4.01 -0.57 -13.92
N ILE A 146 -4.79 0.35 -13.36
CA ILE A 146 -6.25 0.21 -13.30
C ILE A 146 -6.83 0.09 -14.70
N GLN A 147 -6.41 0.96 -15.64
CA GLN A 147 -6.83 0.92 -17.04
C GLN A 147 -6.56 -0.45 -17.68
N ALA A 148 -5.38 -1.03 -17.44
CA ALA A 148 -4.98 -2.31 -18.02
C ALA A 148 -5.81 -3.50 -17.51
N VAL A 149 -6.24 -3.48 -16.23
CA VAL A 149 -6.95 -4.62 -15.62
C VAL A 149 -8.47 -4.49 -15.65
N ALA A 150 -9.03 -3.29 -15.78
CA ALA A 150 -10.44 -3.00 -15.55
C ALA A 150 -11.40 -3.78 -16.48
N ALA A 151 -11.03 -3.99 -17.74
CA ALA A 151 -11.87 -4.74 -18.68
C ALA A 151 -11.97 -6.22 -18.30
N GLY A 152 -10.83 -6.87 -18.00
CA GLY A 152 -10.78 -8.26 -17.55
C GLY A 152 -11.44 -8.46 -16.20
N MET A 153 -11.26 -7.51 -15.27
CA MET A 153 -11.90 -7.51 -13.97
C MET A 153 -13.43 -7.45 -14.09
N ALA A 154 -13.95 -6.58 -14.94
CA ALA A 154 -15.38 -6.48 -15.21
C ALA A 154 -15.95 -7.77 -15.86
N ALA A 155 -15.23 -8.34 -16.83
CA ALA A 155 -15.62 -9.58 -17.48
C ALA A 155 -15.64 -10.79 -16.52
N ALA A 156 -14.83 -10.74 -15.45
CA ALA A 156 -14.84 -11.74 -14.37
C ALA A 156 -15.93 -11.50 -13.30
N GLY A 157 -16.84 -10.54 -13.52
CA GLY A 157 -17.94 -10.22 -12.61
C GLY A 157 -17.64 -9.10 -11.62
N GLY A 158 -16.49 -8.47 -11.68
CA GLY A 158 -16.09 -7.38 -10.79
C GLY A 158 -14.74 -7.62 -10.11
N GLY A 159 -14.40 -6.75 -9.15
CA GLY A 159 -13.16 -6.89 -8.38
C GLY A 159 -12.88 -5.70 -7.47
N ALA A 160 -11.67 -5.66 -6.93
CA ALA A 160 -11.22 -4.63 -6.00
C ALA A 160 -9.89 -4.00 -6.41
N VAL A 161 -9.86 -2.67 -6.41
CA VAL A 161 -8.63 -1.88 -6.56
C VAL A 161 -8.31 -1.22 -5.22
N ILE A 162 -7.07 -1.37 -4.75
CA ILE A 162 -6.58 -0.79 -3.51
C ILE A 162 -5.39 0.10 -3.84
N ASN A 163 -5.53 1.39 -3.61
CA ASN A 163 -4.50 2.39 -3.84
C ASN A 163 -3.79 2.75 -2.53
N MET A 164 -2.44 2.68 -2.48
CA MET A 164 -1.68 3.09 -1.31
C MET A 164 -1.47 4.61 -1.28
N GLY A 165 -2.23 5.29 -0.41
CA GLY A 165 -2.06 6.69 -0.07
C GLY A 165 -0.92 6.95 0.93
N SER A 166 -1.01 8.04 1.65
CA SER A 166 -0.15 8.39 2.80
C SER A 166 -0.77 9.56 3.55
N VAL A 167 -0.64 9.59 4.88
CA VAL A 167 -1.04 10.78 5.69
C VAL A 167 -0.08 11.97 5.53
N SER A 168 1.04 11.79 4.85
CA SER A 168 2.08 12.83 4.72
C SER A 168 1.55 14.14 4.12
N TRP A 169 0.63 14.06 3.17
CA TRP A 169 0.01 15.24 2.55
C TRP A 169 -0.98 15.93 3.50
N MET A 170 -1.72 15.16 4.32
CA MET A 170 -2.65 15.71 5.33
C MET A 170 -1.89 16.49 6.41
N ARG A 171 -0.66 16.05 6.69
CA ARG A 171 0.20 16.67 7.71
C ARG A 171 1.12 17.77 7.17
N GLY A 172 1.06 18.08 5.88
CA GLY A 172 1.93 19.07 5.25
C GLY A 172 3.43 18.79 5.49
N ARG A 173 3.86 17.52 5.38
CA ARG A 173 5.26 17.13 5.66
C ARG A 173 6.24 17.89 4.75
N PRO A 174 7.18 18.67 5.29
CA PRO A 174 8.17 19.42 4.50
C PRO A 174 9.15 18.46 3.80
N HIS A 175 9.83 18.96 2.80
CA HIS A 175 10.85 18.26 2.02
C HIS A 175 10.34 17.04 1.24
N LEU A 176 9.04 17.01 0.90
CA LEU A 176 8.38 15.90 0.23
C LEU A 176 7.35 16.37 -0.81
N VAL A 177 7.48 17.60 -1.36
CA VAL A 177 6.41 18.21 -2.17
C VAL A 177 5.95 17.32 -3.33
N GLY A 178 6.85 16.71 -4.08
CA GLY A 178 6.48 15.79 -5.17
C GLY A 178 5.73 14.55 -4.68
N TYR A 179 6.18 13.96 -3.56
CA TYR A 179 5.53 12.80 -2.96
C TYR A 179 4.14 13.15 -2.39
N THR A 180 4.05 14.21 -1.59
CA THR A 180 2.79 14.61 -0.95
C THR A 180 1.73 15.02 -1.99
N THR A 181 2.12 15.72 -3.05
CA THR A 181 1.23 16.07 -4.16
C THR A 181 0.69 14.80 -4.85
N ALA A 182 1.57 13.84 -5.18
CA ALA A 182 1.17 12.58 -5.79
C ALA A 182 0.20 11.81 -4.87
N LYS A 183 0.51 11.71 -3.57
CA LYS A 183 -0.32 10.97 -2.60
C LYS A 183 -1.66 11.65 -2.32
N ALA A 184 -1.74 12.98 -2.40
CA ALA A 184 -3.02 13.70 -2.42
C ALA A 184 -3.83 13.38 -3.68
N GLY A 185 -3.17 13.36 -4.85
CA GLY A 185 -3.80 13.02 -6.13
C GLY A 185 -4.43 11.63 -6.17
N ILE A 186 -3.87 10.66 -5.43
CA ILE A 186 -4.43 9.30 -5.32
C ILE A 186 -5.86 9.33 -4.77
N LEU A 187 -6.19 10.24 -3.88
CA LEU A 187 -7.53 10.33 -3.32
C LEU A 187 -8.56 10.78 -4.36
N GLY A 188 -8.19 11.79 -5.18
CA GLY A 188 -9.00 12.21 -6.32
C GLY A 188 -9.18 11.08 -7.33
N LEU A 189 -8.08 10.41 -7.71
CA LEU A 189 -8.09 9.25 -8.60
C LEU A 189 -9.02 8.14 -8.09
N THR A 190 -8.91 7.79 -6.80
CA THR A 190 -9.73 6.77 -6.15
C THR A 190 -11.22 7.09 -6.25
N ARG A 191 -11.62 8.32 -5.93
CA ARG A 191 -13.04 8.74 -5.93
C ARG A 191 -13.62 8.78 -7.34
N THR A 192 -12.86 9.32 -8.30
CA THR A 192 -13.32 9.39 -9.70
C THR A 192 -13.49 8.00 -10.28
N LEU A 193 -12.49 7.13 -10.15
CA LEU A 193 -12.56 5.77 -10.71
C LEU A 193 -13.55 4.87 -9.97
N ALA A 194 -13.81 5.09 -8.69
CA ALA A 194 -14.91 4.41 -7.98
C ALA A 194 -16.26 4.68 -8.64
N ARG A 195 -16.50 5.91 -9.09
CA ARG A 195 -17.76 6.28 -9.78
C ARG A 195 -17.81 5.72 -11.20
N GLU A 196 -16.68 5.75 -11.93
CA GLU A 196 -16.62 5.27 -13.32
C GLU A 196 -16.68 3.74 -13.42
N LEU A 197 -16.07 3.04 -12.46
CA LEU A 197 -15.94 1.59 -12.49
C LEU A 197 -17.02 0.87 -11.69
N GLY A 198 -17.71 1.55 -10.78
CA GLY A 198 -18.79 1.01 -9.96
C GLY A 198 -19.88 0.29 -10.75
N PRO A 199 -20.40 0.83 -11.87
CA PRO A 199 -21.37 0.15 -12.74
C PRO A 199 -20.88 -1.19 -13.31
N ARG A 200 -19.58 -1.45 -13.28
CA ARG A 200 -18.94 -2.72 -13.68
C ARG A 200 -18.57 -3.60 -12.49
N ASN A 201 -19.17 -3.34 -11.32
CA ASN A 201 -18.90 -4.07 -10.08
C ASN A 201 -17.42 -4.05 -9.65
N ILE A 202 -16.69 -2.96 -9.94
CA ILE A 202 -15.31 -2.77 -9.53
C ILE A 202 -15.27 -1.72 -8.42
N ARG A 203 -14.81 -2.14 -7.24
CA ARG A 203 -14.62 -1.24 -6.10
C ARG A 203 -13.22 -0.64 -6.16
N VAL A 204 -13.10 0.65 -5.88
CA VAL A 204 -11.82 1.36 -5.85
C VAL A 204 -11.72 2.09 -4.53
N ASN A 205 -10.79 1.68 -3.67
CA ASN A 205 -10.56 2.27 -2.36
C ASN A 205 -9.08 2.59 -2.15
N ALA A 206 -8.77 3.41 -1.15
CA ALA A 206 -7.39 3.69 -0.75
C ALA A 206 -7.16 3.28 0.70
N VAL A 207 -6.01 2.66 0.98
CA VAL A 207 -5.41 2.58 2.32
C VAL A 207 -4.44 3.73 2.46
N VAL A 208 -4.52 4.45 3.58
CA VAL A 208 -3.71 5.66 3.84
C VAL A 208 -2.86 5.42 5.09
N PRO A 209 -1.64 4.90 4.92
CA PRO A 209 -0.76 4.59 6.04
C PRO A 209 -0.21 5.85 6.74
N GLY A 210 -0.01 5.72 8.05
CA GLY A 210 0.73 6.66 8.88
C GLY A 210 2.23 6.39 8.88
N ALA A 211 2.83 6.47 10.07
CA ALA A 211 4.26 6.24 10.28
C ALA A 211 4.54 4.73 10.44
N ILE A 212 4.60 4.01 9.33
CA ILE A 212 4.83 2.56 9.34
C ILE A 212 6.32 2.25 9.50
N VAL A 213 6.65 1.38 10.44
CA VAL A 213 8.02 0.86 10.61
C VAL A 213 8.30 -0.13 9.48
N THR A 214 9.26 0.22 8.64
CA THR A 214 9.80 -0.66 7.59
C THR A 214 11.32 -0.63 7.68
N GLU A 215 12.00 -1.65 7.15
CA GLU A 215 13.46 -1.70 7.11
C GLU A 215 14.05 -0.41 6.53
N ARG A 216 13.51 0.09 5.43
CA ARG A 216 13.95 1.35 4.83
C ARG A 216 13.79 2.54 5.79
N GLN A 217 12.67 2.65 6.48
CA GLN A 217 12.40 3.73 7.43
C GLN A 217 13.37 3.67 8.61
N THR A 218 13.66 2.47 9.10
CA THR A 218 14.62 2.25 10.20
C THR A 218 16.03 2.64 9.79
N THR A 219 16.46 2.24 8.58
CA THR A 219 17.82 2.49 8.11
C THR A 219 18.08 3.95 7.74
N LEU A 220 17.10 4.65 7.15
CA LEU A 220 17.32 5.96 6.53
C LEU A 220 16.79 7.15 7.34
N HIS A 221 15.82 6.97 8.21
CA HIS A 221 15.02 8.09 8.71
C HIS A 221 14.63 8.04 10.18
N ARG A 222 15.01 7.01 10.92
CA ARG A 222 14.59 6.85 12.32
C ARG A 222 15.78 6.68 13.25
N ASP A 223 16.05 7.73 14.01
CA ASP A 223 16.68 7.61 15.32
C ASP A 223 15.60 7.47 16.40
N ALA A 224 16.03 7.22 17.64
CA ALA A 224 15.11 7.04 18.77
C ALA A 224 14.23 8.28 19.03
N ALA A 225 14.75 9.48 18.78
CA ALA A 225 14.04 10.74 19.01
C ALA A 225 12.93 10.94 17.96
N ALA A 226 13.22 10.65 16.69
CA ALA A 226 12.23 10.70 15.62
C ALA A 226 11.10 9.67 15.84
N ASP A 227 11.43 8.49 16.32
CA ASP A 227 10.47 7.44 16.64
C ASP A 227 9.54 7.85 17.80
N GLN A 228 10.12 8.43 18.87
CA GLN A 228 9.34 8.98 19.98
C GLN A 228 8.42 10.12 19.50
N GLY A 229 8.89 11.01 18.63
CA GLY A 229 8.07 12.08 18.05
C GLY A 229 6.86 11.57 17.26
N PHE A 230 6.96 10.40 16.60
CA PHE A 230 5.80 9.76 15.98
C PHE A 230 4.82 9.21 17.02
N LEU A 231 5.31 8.55 18.06
CA LEU A 231 4.47 8.04 19.14
C LEU A 231 3.74 9.17 19.87
N ASP A 232 4.42 10.29 20.12
CA ASP A 232 3.82 11.45 20.79
C ASP A 232 2.71 12.10 19.95
N ALA A 233 2.90 12.12 18.63
CA ALA A 233 1.93 12.67 17.68
C ALA A 233 0.73 11.75 17.40
N GLN A 234 0.80 10.46 17.74
CA GLN A 234 -0.29 9.50 17.54
C GLN A 234 -1.31 9.52 18.69
N CYS A 235 -2.59 9.26 18.40
CA CYS A 235 -3.59 9.01 19.44
C CYS A 235 -3.31 7.68 20.16
N LEU A 236 -3.11 6.60 19.39
CA LEU A 236 -2.69 5.33 19.92
C LEU A 236 -1.16 5.28 20.03
N LYS A 237 -0.64 5.00 21.22
CA LYS A 237 0.80 4.96 21.50
C LYS A 237 1.39 3.59 21.12
N ILE A 238 1.24 3.21 19.87
CA ILE A 238 1.72 1.94 19.32
C ILE A 238 2.60 2.18 18.09
N ARG A 239 3.56 1.31 17.84
CA ARG A 239 4.32 1.32 16.59
C ARG A 239 3.55 0.54 15.53
N LEU A 240 3.21 1.23 14.45
CA LEU A 240 2.56 0.61 13.32
C LEU A 240 3.62 -0.09 12.45
N ASP A 241 3.34 -1.33 12.08
CA ASP A 241 4.09 -2.13 11.13
C ASP A 241 3.30 -2.38 9.83
N SER A 242 3.94 -3.05 8.88
CA SER A 242 3.33 -3.37 7.59
C SER A 242 2.10 -4.27 7.72
N ALA A 243 2.00 -5.10 8.77
CA ALA A 243 0.85 -5.97 8.99
C ALA A 243 -0.44 -5.20 9.31
N HIS A 244 -0.34 -4.02 9.95
CA HIS A 244 -1.50 -3.15 10.16
C HIS A 244 -2.08 -2.67 8.83
N VAL A 245 -1.22 -2.33 7.86
CA VAL A 245 -1.63 -1.92 6.51
C VAL A 245 -2.23 -3.10 5.74
N ALA A 246 -1.58 -4.27 5.83
CA ALA A 246 -2.04 -5.47 5.14
C ALA A 246 -3.44 -5.91 5.61
N ARG A 247 -3.77 -5.79 6.91
CA ARG A 247 -5.13 -6.09 7.41
C ARG A 247 -6.20 -5.24 6.74
N ALA A 248 -5.97 -3.94 6.60
CA ALA A 248 -6.90 -3.05 5.91
C ALA A 248 -7.02 -3.40 4.42
N ALA A 249 -5.90 -3.73 3.76
CA ALA A 249 -5.90 -4.13 2.37
C ALA A 249 -6.65 -5.45 2.13
N LEU A 250 -6.46 -6.47 2.99
CA LEU A 250 -7.20 -7.73 2.92
C LEU A 250 -8.72 -7.52 3.07
N PHE A 251 -9.13 -6.71 4.06
CA PHE A 251 -10.53 -6.36 4.26
C PHE A 251 -11.11 -5.68 3.02
N LEU A 252 -10.46 -4.65 2.49
CA LEU A 252 -10.92 -3.92 1.32
C LEU A 252 -10.93 -4.76 0.03
N ALA A 253 -10.11 -5.80 -0.05
CA ALA A 253 -10.07 -6.73 -1.17
C ALA A 253 -11.15 -7.80 -1.09
N SER A 254 -11.61 -8.15 0.12
CA SER A 254 -12.59 -9.20 0.38
C SER A 254 -14.03 -8.75 0.09
N ASP A 255 -14.94 -9.71 0.03
CA ASP A 255 -16.36 -9.44 -0.11
C ASP A 255 -16.99 -8.83 1.16
N ASP A 256 -16.31 -8.91 2.33
CA ASP A 256 -16.75 -8.26 3.56
C ASP A 256 -16.81 -6.73 3.46
N SER A 257 -16.22 -6.17 2.40
CA SER A 257 -16.27 -4.74 2.07
C SER A 257 -17.02 -4.43 0.76
N ASP A 258 -17.97 -5.27 0.34
CA ASP A 258 -18.72 -5.16 -0.93
C ASP A 258 -19.48 -3.84 -1.07
N GLY A 259 -19.97 -3.28 0.04
CA GLY A 259 -20.60 -1.96 0.09
C GLY A 259 -19.63 -0.77 0.10
N MET A 260 -18.32 -0.99 0.02
CA MET A 260 -17.31 0.09 0.15
C MET A 260 -16.61 0.39 -1.16
N THR A 261 -16.79 1.59 -1.69
CA THR A 261 -16.03 2.13 -2.82
C THR A 261 -15.82 3.64 -2.68
N GLY A 262 -14.75 4.18 -3.25
CA GLY A 262 -14.38 5.59 -3.16
C GLY A 262 -13.89 6.03 -1.78
N GLN A 263 -13.58 5.09 -0.87
CA GLN A 263 -13.22 5.38 0.51
C GLN A 263 -11.70 5.49 0.71
N HIS A 264 -11.34 6.21 1.76
CA HIS A 264 -9.97 6.36 2.23
C HIS A 264 -9.88 5.84 3.66
N VAL A 265 -9.24 4.69 3.85
CA VAL A 265 -9.11 4.04 5.15
C VAL A 265 -7.75 4.39 5.74
N LEU A 266 -7.75 5.20 6.80
CA LEU A 266 -6.53 5.60 7.50
C LEU A 266 -6.06 4.46 8.42
N VAL A 267 -4.77 4.12 8.30
CA VAL A 267 -4.06 3.16 9.17
C VAL A 267 -2.88 3.91 9.76
N ASP A 268 -3.14 4.80 10.72
CA ASP A 268 -2.20 5.84 11.13
C ASP A 268 -2.12 6.07 12.64
N ALA A 269 -2.80 5.25 13.43
CA ALA A 269 -2.91 5.42 14.89
C ALA A 269 -3.44 6.82 15.32
N GLY A 270 -4.18 7.49 14.43
CA GLY A 270 -4.77 8.80 14.66
C GLY A 270 -3.81 9.98 14.47
N ILE A 271 -2.65 9.78 13.83
CA ILE A 271 -1.66 10.85 13.67
C ILE A 271 -2.12 11.97 12.73
N ALA A 272 -3.02 11.69 11.78
CA ALA A 272 -3.58 12.69 10.88
C ALA A 272 -4.64 13.58 11.54
N GLN A 273 -5.19 13.15 12.69
CA GLN A 273 -6.22 13.88 13.43
C GLN A 273 -5.65 14.83 14.48
N GLN A 274 -4.33 14.97 14.57
CA GLN A 274 -3.71 15.85 15.56
C GLN A 274 -4.20 17.30 15.35
N SER A 275 -4.86 17.85 16.37
CA SER A 275 -5.24 19.25 16.41
C SER A 275 -3.98 20.11 16.48
N VAL A 276 -3.99 21.26 15.79
CA VAL A 276 -2.91 22.26 15.86
C VAL A 276 -3.01 23.05 17.19
N ILE A 277 -4.08 22.83 17.96
CA ILE A 277 -4.35 23.51 19.23
C ILE A 277 -4.34 22.45 20.34
N SER A 278 -3.22 22.33 20.98
CA SER A 278 -3.07 21.67 22.30
C SER A 278 -2.17 22.53 23.17
#